data_cb4e4ee8181ba05d6adaf91720ddc8ed
#
_entry.id   cb4e4ee8181ba05d6adaf91720ddc8ed
#
_cell.length_a   1.000
_cell.length_b   1.000
_cell.length_c   1.000
_cell.angle_alpha   90.00
_cell.angle_beta   90.00
_cell.angle_gamma   90.00
#
_symmetry.space_group_name_H-M   'P 1'
#
loop_
_entity.id
_entity.type
_entity.pdbx_description
1 polymer ?
#
loop_
_entity_poly.entity_id
_entity_poly.type
_entity_poly.pdbx_seq_one_letter_code
_entity_poly.pdbx_strand_id
1 'polypeptide(L)' 'AAEAGAAYPVEVVALAADLAGYEGDDPKIAVAHLLEARATARTEKRWAVADGVRDGPAALGFTIEDTPQGARVSYEG' A
#
# COMPACT_ATOMS: atom_id res chain seq x y z
N ALA A 1 -8.14 19.59 8.92
CA ALA A 1 -8.67 18.28 8.85
C ALA A 1 -7.63 17.27 9.32
N ALA A 2 -8.14 16.11 9.78
CA ALA A 2 -7.27 15.11 10.35
C ALA A 2 -6.21 14.65 9.36
N GLU A 3 -6.56 14.54 8.11
CA GLU A 3 -5.64 14.07 7.09
C GLU A 3 -4.49 15.04 6.85
N ALA A 4 -4.61 16.26 7.31
CA ALA A 4 -3.52 17.20 7.15
C ALA A 4 -2.26 16.73 7.87
N GLY A 5 -2.44 15.96 8.96
CA GLY A 5 -1.31 15.41 9.66
C GLY A 5 -0.88 14.05 9.14
N ALA A 6 -1.58 13.51 8.17
CA ALA A 6 -1.32 12.16 7.69
C ALA A 6 -0.53 12.17 6.39
N ALA A 7 0.54 12.95 6.36
CA ALA A 7 1.40 12.99 5.19
C ALA A 7 2.14 11.66 5.09
N TYR A 8 1.87 10.91 4.03
CA TYR A 8 2.49 9.63 3.81
C TYR A 8 3.97 9.81 3.45
N PRO A 9 4.82 8.89 3.86
CA PRO A 9 6.26 8.99 3.53
C PRO A 9 6.48 8.77 2.04
N VAL A 10 7.40 9.54 1.48
CA VAL A 10 7.70 9.43 0.05
C VAL A 10 8.27 8.06 -0.29
N GLU A 11 8.81 7.35 0.70
CA GLU A 11 9.35 6.01 0.48
C GLU A 11 8.30 5.04 -0.05
N VAL A 12 7.02 5.30 0.23
CA VAL A 12 5.97 4.40 -0.28
C VAL A 12 5.85 4.49 -1.80
N VAL A 13 6.25 5.61 -2.38
CA VAL A 13 6.26 5.74 -3.85
C VAL A 13 7.25 4.74 -4.45
N ALA A 14 8.43 4.62 -3.85
CA ALA A 14 9.42 3.67 -4.33
C ALA A 14 8.92 2.23 -4.18
N LEU A 15 8.22 1.93 -3.09
CA LEU A 15 7.63 0.61 -2.91
C LEU A 15 6.59 0.32 -3.98
N ALA A 16 5.74 1.30 -4.27
CA ALA A 16 4.72 1.12 -5.29
C ALA A 16 5.34 0.93 -6.67
N ALA A 17 6.43 1.63 -6.94
CA ALA A 17 7.13 1.46 -8.21
C ALA A 17 7.66 0.03 -8.33
N ASP A 18 8.22 -0.49 -7.24
CA ASP A 18 8.80 -1.84 -7.22
C ASP A 18 7.74 -2.92 -7.27
N LEU A 19 6.69 -2.78 -6.46
CA LEU A 19 5.75 -3.86 -6.23
C LEU A 19 4.49 -3.76 -7.10
N ALA A 20 4.15 -2.56 -7.54
CA ALA A 20 2.91 -2.34 -8.29
C ALA A 20 3.14 -1.65 -9.65
N GLY A 21 4.37 -1.31 -9.98
CA GLY A 21 4.64 -0.65 -11.24
C GLY A 21 4.16 0.79 -11.33
N TYR A 22 3.96 1.43 -10.19
CA TYR A 22 3.49 2.79 -10.15
C TYR A 22 4.58 3.75 -10.65
N GLU A 23 4.22 4.66 -11.55
CA GLU A 23 5.18 5.57 -12.18
C GLU A 23 5.00 7.03 -11.76
N GLY A 24 4.13 7.31 -10.82
CA GLY A 24 3.92 8.67 -10.35
C GLY A 24 4.78 9.01 -9.15
N ASP A 25 4.41 10.11 -8.47
CA ASP A 25 5.15 10.55 -7.29
C ASP A 25 4.21 10.95 -6.15
N ASP A 26 2.95 10.56 -6.20
CA ASP A 26 1.97 10.88 -5.17
C ASP A 26 1.85 9.70 -4.19
N PRO A 27 2.27 9.88 -2.92
CA PRO A 27 2.23 8.77 -1.96
C PRO A 27 0.83 8.20 -1.75
N LYS A 28 -0.22 9.01 -1.82
CA LYS A 28 -1.58 8.50 -1.63
C LYS A 28 -1.99 7.61 -2.79
N ILE A 29 -1.66 8.02 -4.01
CA ILE A 29 -1.95 7.19 -5.18
C ILE A 29 -1.07 5.95 -5.17
N ALA A 30 0.17 6.08 -4.71
CA ALA A 30 1.06 4.93 -4.58
C ALA A 30 0.46 3.87 -3.66
N VAL A 31 -0.12 4.27 -2.53
CA VAL A 31 -0.77 3.34 -1.62
C VAL A 31 -1.95 2.65 -2.29
N ALA A 32 -2.74 3.40 -3.07
CA ALA A 32 -3.86 2.79 -3.78
C ALA A 32 -3.38 1.74 -4.77
N HIS A 33 -2.29 2.01 -5.48
CA HIS A 33 -1.71 1.02 -6.39
C HIS A 33 -1.20 -0.21 -5.66
N LEU A 34 -0.61 -0.03 -4.48
CA LEU A 34 -0.16 -1.15 -3.67
C LEU A 34 -1.33 -2.02 -3.25
N LEU A 35 -2.45 -1.42 -2.83
CA LEU A 35 -3.63 -2.18 -2.45
C LEU A 35 -4.18 -2.97 -3.63
N GLU A 36 -4.20 -2.37 -4.82
CA GLU A 36 -4.64 -3.09 -6.01
C GLU A 36 -3.72 -4.25 -6.34
N ALA A 37 -2.42 -4.02 -6.26
CA ALA A 37 -1.45 -5.08 -6.54
C ALA A 37 -1.63 -6.24 -5.57
N ARG A 38 -1.90 -5.94 -4.29
CA ARG A 38 -2.15 -6.97 -3.30
C ARG A 38 -3.40 -7.78 -3.64
N ALA A 39 -4.47 -7.10 -4.02
CA ALA A 39 -5.72 -7.77 -4.37
C ALA A 39 -5.52 -8.68 -5.59
N THR A 40 -4.83 -8.18 -6.61
CA THR A 40 -4.54 -8.95 -7.79
C THR A 40 -3.67 -10.17 -7.46
N ALA A 41 -2.65 -9.97 -6.63
CA ALA A 41 -1.75 -11.06 -6.25
C ALA A 41 -2.51 -12.15 -5.52
N ARG A 42 -3.44 -11.78 -4.64
CA ARG A 42 -4.23 -12.77 -3.92
C ARG A 42 -5.17 -13.53 -4.85
N THR A 43 -5.77 -12.82 -5.80
CA THR A 43 -6.63 -13.46 -6.78
C THR A 43 -5.85 -14.46 -7.63
N GLU A 44 -4.61 -14.14 -7.96
CA GLU A 44 -3.75 -14.99 -8.76
C GLU A 44 -2.92 -15.96 -7.91
N LYS A 45 -3.13 -15.95 -6.61
CA LYS A 45 -2.44 -16.82 -5.66
C LYS A 45 -0.93 -16.59 -5.65
N ARG A 46 -0.52 -15.36 -5.89
CA ARG A 46 0.88 -14.97 -5.79
C ARG A 46 1.14 -14.49 -4.36
N TRP A 47 1.20 -15.41 -3.44
CA TRP A 47 1.23 -15.09 -2.01
C TRP A 47 2.48 -14.31 -1.62
N ALA A 48 3.62 -14.58 -2.26
CA ALA A 48 4.83 -13.86 -1.94
C ALA A 48 4.70 -12.38 -2.30
N VAL A 49 4.04 -12.07 -3.42
CA VAL A 49 3.81 -10.68 -3.81
C VAL A 49 2.85 -10.01 -2.84
N ALA A 50 1.76 -10.70 -2.48
CA ALA A 50 0.78 -10.15 -1.55
C ALA A 50 1.43 -9.85 -0.19
N ASP A 51 2.28 -10.76 0.29
CA ASP A 51 2.99 -10.55 1.55
C ASP A 51 3.93 -9.37 1.47
N GLY A 52 4.64 -9.22 0.35
CA GLY A 52 5.54 -8.08 0.17
C GLY A 52 4.81 -6.76 0.16
N VAL A 53 3.63 -6.73 -0.46
CA VAL A 53 2.82 -5.51 -0.48
C VAL A 53 2.34 -5.16 0.93
N ARG A 54 2.09 -6.15 1.77
CA ARG A 54 1.72 -5.89 3.16
C ARG A 54 2.92 -5.48 4.00
N ASP A 55 4.02 -6.20 3.87
CA ASP A 55 5.17 -6.01 4.75
C ASP A 55 5.96 -4.75 4.43
N GLY A 56 6.08 -4.39 3.15
CA GLY A 56 6.80 -3.19 2.76
C GLY A 56 6.22 -1.93 3.38
N PRO A 57 4.95 -1.63 3.15
CA PRO A 57 4.33 -0.47 3.78
C PRO A 57 4.29 -0.56 5.30
N ALA A 58 4.17 -1.76 5.86
CA ALA A 58 4.15 -1.92 7.32
C ALA A 58 5.44 -1.40 7.93
N ALA A 59 6.56 -1.59 7.27
CA ALA A 59 7.83 -1.10 7.75
C ALA A 59 7.89 0.43 7.78
N LEU A 60 7.01 1.09 7.03
CA LEU A 60 6.94 2.55 7.00
C LEU A 60 5.87 3.10 7.93
N GLY A 61 5.12 2.26 8.61
CA GLY A 61 4.08 2.70 9.54
C GLY A 61 2.67 2.52 9.02
N PHE A 62 2.49 1.87 7.89
CA PHE A 62 1.16 1.58 7.36
C PHE A 62 0.62 0.28 7.92
N THR A 63 -0.69 0.23 8.10
CA THR A 63 -1.40 -1.00 8.48
C THR A 63 -2.47 -1.27 7.43
N ILE A 64 -2.49 -2.48 6.91
CA ILE A 64 -3.50 -2.88 5.93
C ILE A 64 -4.41 -3.92 6.59
N GLU A 65 -5.72 -3.64 6.58
CA GLU A 65 -6.72 -4.50 7.17
C GLU A 65 -7.69 -5.00 6.10
N ASP A 66 -8.05 -6.26 6.18
CA ASP A 66 -9.09 -6.80 5.31
C ASP A 66 -10.45 -6.57 5.95
N THR A 67 -11.38 -6.00 5.19
CA THR A 67 -12.74 -5.77 5.64
C THR A 67 -13.71 -6.35 4.62
N PRO A 68 -14.99 -6.52 4.99
CA PRO A 68 -15.99 -6.99 4.01
C PRO A 68 -16.13 -6.08 2.80
N GLN A 69 -15.76 -4.82 2.92
CA GLN A 69 -15.83 -3.87 1.80
C GLN A 69 -14.53 -3.80 1.02
N GLY A 70 -13.50 -4.52 1.44
CA GLY A 70 -12.20 -4.50 0.80
C GLY A 70 -11.10 -4.14 1.77
N ALA A 71 -9.89 -3.94 1.26
CA ALA A 71 -8.74 -3.61 2.09
C ALA A 71 -8.80 -2.15 2.54
N ARG A 72 -8.45 -1.92 3.79
CA ARG A 72 -8.32 -0.58 4.35
C ARG A 72 -6.87 -0.35 4.74
N VAL A 73 -6.40 0.88 4.58
CA VAL A 73 -5.06 1.24 4.98
C VAL A 73 -5.12 2.37 6.03
N SER A 74 -4.25 2.25 7.02
CA SER A 74 -4.05 3.29 8.04
C SER A 74 -2.58 3.61 8.09
N TYR A 75 -2.26 4.83 8.44
CA TYR A 75 -0.87 5.26 8.57
C TYR A 75 -0.68 5.94 9.91
N GLU A 76 0.31 5.46 10.68
CA GLU A 76 0.60 6.01 11.99
C GLU A 76 2.03 6.49 12.12
N GLY A 77 2.71 6.59 11.01
CA GLY A 77 4.08 7.09 11.01
C GLY A 77 4.18 8.54 11.45
#